data_eb2078679f6006e5536f872ad7912d10
#
_entry.id   eb2078679f6006e5536f872ad7912d10
#
_cell.length_a   1.000
_cell.length_b   1.000
_cell.length_c   1.000
_cell.angle_alpha   90.00
_cell.angle_beta   90.00
_cell.angle_gamma   90.00
#
_symmetry.space_group_name_H-M   'P 1'
#
loop_
_entity.id
_entity.type
_entity.pdbx_description
1 polymer ?
#
loop_
_entity_poly.entity_id
_entity_poly.type
_entity_poly.pdbx_seq_one_letter_code
_entity_poly.pdbx_strand_id
1 'polypeptide(L)'
;MTQDLQQRGLLLCVKALIDQQAEGRMNKTALNHLSRQRGMAPAVVMMIVMVLGLLFTFGLKVGPLYVDHNLITGLCQGLIDNGEANTLTVTEVRDRVSSTLRINNITDFDLNSIFMREENGEAIITVAYEKRVPLVANLDIVATFDESLR
;
A
#
# COMPACT_ATOMS: atom_id res chain seq x y z
N MET A 1 -46.29 -72.18 -22.88
CA MET A 1 -44.84 -72.02 -22.82
C MET A 1 -44.37 -70.60 -23.27
N THR A 2 -45.18 -69.91 -24.05
CA THR A 2 -44.83 -68.54 -24.56
C THR A 2 -45.19 -67.39 -23.63
N GLN A 3 -46.14 -67.51 -22.74
CA GLN A 3 -46.57 -66.47 -21.83
C GLN A 3 -45.58 -66.20 -20.69
N ASP A 4 -44.84 -67.21 -20.26
CA ASP A 4 -43.89 -67.14 -19.16
C ASP A 4 -42.60 -66.37 -19.55
N LEU A 5 -42.20 -66.47 -20.80
CA LEU A 5 -41.04 -65.71 -21.35
C LEU A 5 -41.34 -64.23 -21.50
N GLN A 6 -42.56 -63.86 -21.80
CA GLN A 6 -43.01 -62.51 -21.98
C GLN A 6 -43.12 -61.77 -20.63
N GLN A 7 -43.57 -62.44 -19.60
CA GLN A 7 -43.62 -61.92 -18.24
C GLN A 7 -42.22 -61.72 -17.66
N ARG A 8 -41.28 -62.59 -17.90
CA ARG A 8 -39.86 -62.44 -17.44
C ARG A 8 -39.18 -61.33 -18.14
N GLY A 9 -39.40 -61.07 -19.41
CA GLY A 9 -38.85 -59.93 -20.15
C GLY A 9 -39.33 -58.59 -19.62
N LEU A 10 -40.66 -58.54 -19.28
CA LEU A 10 -41.23 -57.30 -18.73
C LEU A 10 -40.73 -57.01 -17.33
N LEU A 11 -40.52 -58.00 -16.47
CA LEU A 11 -39.97 -57.87 -15.15
C LEU A 11 -38.49 -57.40 -15.16
N LEU A 12 -37.67 -57.87 -16.10
CA LEU A 12 -36.30 -57.44 -16.28
C LEU A 12 -36.20 -55.98 -16.76
N CYS A 13 -37.11 -55.58 -17.66
CA CYS A 13 -37.16 -54.25 -18.18
C CYS A 13 -37.59 -53.25 -17.10
N VAL A 14 -38.58 -53.57 -16.26
CA VAL A 14 -39.00 -52.72 -15.13
C VAL A 14 -37.94 -52.65 -14.07
N LYS A 15 -37.23 -53.75 -13.81
CA LYS A 15 -36.13 -53.74 -12.85
C LYS A 15 -34.96 -52.86 -13.32
N ALA A 16 -34.61 -52.92 -14.61
CA ALA A 16 -33.60 -52.05 -15.20
C ALA A 16 -33.96 -50.54 -15.15
N LEU A 17 -35.24 -50.20 -15.32
CA LEU A 17 -35.74 -48.85 -15.21
C LEU A 17 -35.71 -48.33 -13.76
N ILE A 18 -35.96 -49.19 -12.78
CA ILE A 18 -35.90 -48.84 -11.36
C ILE A 18 -34.46 -48.62 -10.93
N ASP A 19 -33.51 -49.45 -11.39
CA ASP A 19 -32.09 -49.30 -11.11
C ASP A 19 -31.52 -48.01 -11.73
N GLN A 20 -31.92 -47.64 -12.95
CA GLN A 20 -31.55 -46.37 -13.56
C GLN A 20 -32.07 -45.15 -12.78
N GLN A 21 -33.27 -45.26 -12.20
CA GLN A 21 -33.79 -44.16 -11.35
C GLN A 21 -33.08 -44.08 -10.01
N ALA A 22 -32.57 -45.18 -9.48
CA ALA A 22 -31.80 -45.19 -8.22
C ALA A 22 -30.40 -44.54 -8.39
N GLU A 23 -29.72 -44.82 -9.51
CA GLU A 23 -28.42 -44.17 -9.80
C GLU A 23 -28.53 -42.66 -10.06
N GLY A 24 -29.62 -42.21 -10.72
CA GLY A 24 -29.88 -40.79 -10.92
C GLY A 24 -30.17 -40.01 -9.62
N ARG A 25 -30.62 -40.71 -8.58
CA ARG A 25 -30.94 -40.11 -7.28
C ARG A 25 -29.73 -39.97 -6.36
N MET A 26 -28.73 -40.85 -6.48
CA MET A 26 -27.50 -40.78 -5.69
C MET A 26 -26.57 -39.66 -6.15
N ASN A 27 -26.64 -39.27 -7.44
CA ASN A 27 -25.75 -38.23 -7.96
C ASN A 27 -26.21 -36.80 -7.63
N LYS A 28 -27.47 -36.59 -7.23
CA LYS A 28 -27.99 -35.27 -6.82
C LYS A 28 -27.65 -34.92 -5.36
N THR A 29 -27.38 -35.91 -4.52
CA THR A 29 -27.00 -35.69 -3.12
C THR A 29 -25.51 -35.38 -2.97
N ALA A 30 -24.67 -35.83 -3.91
CA ALA A 30 -23.24 -35.57 -3.89
C ALA A 30 -22.84 -34.12 -4.33
N LEU A 31 -23.72 -33.45 -5.10
CA LEU A 31 -23.47 -32.09 -5.58
C LEU A 31 -23.85 -30.99 -4.58
N ASN A 32 -24.58 -31.30 -3.52
CA ASN A 32 -24.95 -30.32 -2.51
C ASN A 32 -23.92 -30.15 -1.38
N HIS A 33 -22.78 -30.84 -1.44
CA HIS A 33 -21.68 -30.67 -0.50
C HIS A 33 -20.59 -29.70 -0.99
N LEU A 34 -20.81 -29.12 -2.18
CA LEU A 34 -19.93 -28.08 -2.67
C LEU A 34 -20.32 -26.74 -2.06
N SER A 35 -19.42 -26.31 -1.17
CA SER A 35 -19.29 -24.94 -0.70
C SER A 35 -20.41 -24.39 0.20
N ARG A 36 -20.48 -24.88 1.43
CA ARG A 36 -20.59 -23.95 2.51
C ARG A 36 -19.22 -23.24 2.65
N GLN A 37 -18.81 -22.52 1.63
CA GLN A 37 -17.86 -21.43 1.84
C GLN A 37 -18.57 -20.53 2.84
N ARG A 38 -18.11 -20.55 4.08
CA ARG A 38 -18.34 -19.48 5.02
C ARG A 38 -17.64 -18.29 4.41
N GLY A 39 -18.29 -17.62 3.45
CA GLY A 39 -17.89 -16.34 2.97
C GLY A 39 -17.74 -15.47 4.20
N MET A 40 -16.61 -14.76 4.32
CA MET A 40 -16.45 -13.76 5.35
C MET A 40 -17.71 -12.91 5.34
N ALA A 41 -18.31 -12.70 6.52
CA ALA A 41 -19.52 -11.92 6.62
C ALA A 41 -19.31 -10.61 5.85
N PRO A 42 -20.27 -10.14 5.03
CA PRO A 42 -20.08 -8.95 4.19
C PRO A 42 -19.60 -7.74 5.01
N ALA A 43 -19.95 -7.70 6.29
CA ALA A 43 -19.45 -6.71 7.23
C ALA A 43 -17.92 -6.75 7.42
N VAL A 44 -17.30 -7.93 7.43
CA VAL A 44 -15.83 -8.06 7.55
C VAL A 44 -15.15 -7.58 6.27
N VAL A 45 -15.70 -7.88 5.11
CA VAL A 45 -15.18 -7.39 3.82
C VAL A 45 -15.27 -5.87 3.76
N MET A 46 -16.41 -5.29 4.14
CA MET A 46 -16.58 -3.82 4.24
C MET A 46 -15.57 -3.19 5.19
N MET A 47 -15.34 -3.81 6.34
CA MET A 47 -14.35 -3.33 7.32
C MET A 47 -12.93 -3.35 6.74
N ILE A 48 -12.54 -4.43 6.05
CA ILE A 48 -11.22 -4.53 5.40
C ILE A 48 -11.06 -3.45 4.32
N VAL A 49 -12.07 -3.26 3.47
CA VAL A 49 -12.04 -2.22 2.43
C VAL A 49 -11.91 -0.82 3.05
N MET A 50 -12.63 -0.55 4.13
CA MET A 50 -12.55 0.73 4.86
C MET A 50 -11.14 0.95 5.43
N VAL A 51 -10.55 -0.05 6.08
CA VAL A 51 -9.19 0.04 6.65
C VAL A 51 -8.16 0.23 5.54
N LEU A 52 -8.25 -0.52 4.43
CA LEU A 52 -7.36 -0.36 3.28
C LEU A 52 -7.49 1.03 2.65
N GLY A 53 -8.71 1.57 2.54
CA GLY A 53 -8.95 2.91 2.04
C GLY A 53 -8.30 4.00 2.92
N LEU A 54 -8.39 3.84 4.25
CA LEU A 54 -7.73 4.75 5.20
C LEU A 54 -6.20 4.66 5.07
N LEU A 55 -5.63 3.45 5.04
CA LEU A 55 -4.18 3.25 4.88
C LEU A 55 -3.68 3.83 3.56
N PHE A 56 -4.42 3.64 2.48
CA PHE A 56 -4.08 4.19 1.17
C PHE A 56 -4.08 5.73 1.18
N THR A 57 -5.13 6.33 1.77
CA THR A 57 -5.22 7.79 1.92
C THR A 57 -4.06 8.34 2.75
N PHE A 58 -3.70 7.65 3.82
CA PHE A 58 -2.57 7.99 4.68
C PHE A 58 -1.24 7.93 3.90
N GLY A 59 -1.01 6.82 3.18
CA GLY A 59 0.20 6.62 2.38
C GLY A 59 0.39 7.68 1.30
N LEU A 60 -0.68 8.07 0.60
CA LEU A 60 -0.61 9.10 -0.43
C LEU A 60 -0.34 10.51 0.13
N LYS A 61 -0.77 10.81 1.34
CA LYS A 61 -0.53 12.12 1.97
C LYS A 61 0.80 12.22 2.71
N VAL A 62 1.23 11.14 3.34
CA VAL A 62 2.48 11.11 4.13
C VAL A 62 3.68 10.72 3.27
N GLY A 63 3.48 9.86 2.25
CA GLY A 63 4.55 9.42 1.35
C GLY A 63 5.38 10.56 0.76
N PRO A 64 4.77 11.59 0.14
CA PRO A 64 5.51 12.72 -0.42
C PRO A 64 6.41 13.45 0.58
N LEU A 65 5.99 13.55 1.84
CA LEU A 65 6.79 14.21 2.88
C LEU A 65 8.17 13.57 3.07
N TYR A 66 8.20 12.22 3.07
CA TYR A 66 9.46 11.48 3.20
C TYR A 66 10.30 11.56 1.93
N VAL A 67 9.66 11.60 0.77
CA VAL A 67 10.37 11.75 -0.51
C VAL A 67 11.03 13.13 -0.58
N ASP A 68 10.30 14.18 -0.23
CA ASP A 68 10.81 15.57 -0.20
C ASP A 68 11.97 15.69 0.79
N HIS A 69 11.82 15.13 2.00
CA HIS A 69 12.86 15.14 3.01
C HIS A 69 14.13 14.42 2.54
N ASN A 70 14.00 13.19 2.02
CA ASN A 70 15.14 12.45 1.49
C ASN A 70 15.85 13.15 0.33
N LEU A 71 15.10 13.89 -0.50
CA LEU A 71 15.69 14.68 -1.56
C LEU A 71 16.53 15.83 -0.99
N ILE A 72 16.01 16.57 -0.01
CA ILE A 72 16.68 17.70 0.61
C ILE A 72 17.95 17.25 1.35
N THR A 73 17.83 16.23 2.17
CA THR A 73 18.98 15.68 2.93
C THR A 73 20.02 15.06 2.01
N GLY A 74 19.59 14.36 0.95
CA GLY A 74 20.49 13.80 -0.07
C GLY A 74 21.26 14.87 -0.84
N LEU A 75 20.65 16.02 -1.13
CA LEU A 75 21.33 17.18 -1.73
C LEU A 75 22.38 17.78 -0.79
N CYS A 76 22.01 18.00 0.46
CA CYS A 76 22.92 18.52 1.48
C CYS A 76 24.08 17.55 1.74
N GLN A 77 23.79 16.24 1.84
CA GLN A 77 24.82 15.22 1.99
C GLN A 77 25.77 15.18 0.79
N GLY A 78 25.24 15.29 -0.44
CA GLY A 78 26.07 15.35 -1.64
C GLY A 78 27.04 16.55 -1.66
N LEU A 79 26.63 17.69 -1.12
CA LEU A 79 27.54 18.85 -1.00
C LEU A 79 28.66 18.61 0.02
N ILE A 80 28.37 17.87 1.09
CA ILE A 80 29.36 17.46 2.10
C ILE A 80 30.34 16.45 1.52
N ASP A 81 29.83 15.38 0.93
CA ASP A 81 30.62 14.29 0.36
C ASP A 81 31.57 14.74 -0.75
N ASN A 82 31.15 15.76 -1.53
CA ASN A 82 32.00 16.38 -2.55
C ASN A 82 33.01 17.42 -1.97
N GLY A 83 32.94 17.71 -0.68
CA GLY A 83 33.75 18.72 -0.02
C GLY A 83 33.37 20.16 -0.36
N GLU A 84 32.30 20.36 -1.15
CA GLU A 84 31.81 21.68 -1.55
C GLU A 84 31.29 22.50 -0.35
N ALA A 85 30.67 21.81 0.62
CA ALA A 85 30.12 22.44 1.82
C ALA A 85 31.14 23.24 2.61
N ASN A 86 32.43 22.87 2.58
CA ASN A 86 33.49 23.58 3.27
C ASN A 86 33.89 24.93 2.62
N THR A 87 33.46 25.13 1.37
CA THR A 87 33.78 26.35 0.60
C THR A 87 32.59 27.26 0.37
N LEU A 88 31.38 26.72 0.55
CA LEU A 88 30.14 27.43 0.33
C LEU A 88 29.64 28.13 1.60
N THR A 89 28.99 29.24 1.40
CA THR A 89 28.22 29.90 2.47
C THR A 89 26.82 29.23 2.61
N VAL A 90 26.19 29.40 3.77
CA VAL A 90 24.84 28.90 3.99
C VAL A 90 23.83 29.44 2.95
N THR A 91 24.05 30.67 2.44
CA THR A 91 23.20 31.25 1.40
C THR A 91 23.34 30.50 0.08
N GLU A 92 24.55 30.18 -0.34
CA GLU A 92 24.83 29.45 -1.55
C GLU A 92 24.29 28.02 -1.48
N VAL A 93 24.37 27.35 -0.33
CA VAL A 93 23.76 26.04 -0.09
C VAL A 93 22.24 26.15 -0.25
N ARG A 94 21.61 27.15 0.36
CA ARG A 94 20.17 27.40 0.21
C ARG A 94 19.75 27.64 -1.25
N ASP A 95 20.55 28.42 -1.99
CA ASP A 95 20.26 28.69 -3.41
C ASP A 95 20.35 27.44 -4.28
N ARG A 96 21.33 26.58 -4.04
CA ARG A 96 21.44 25.28 -4.74
C ARG A 96 20.27 24.36 -4.41
N VAL A 97 19.91 24.24 -3.13
CA VAL A 97 18.75 23.46 -2.69
C VAL A 97 17.48 24.05 -3.32
N SER A 98 17.27 25.38 -3.27
CA SER A 98 16.09 26.02 -3.84
C SER A 98 15.93 25.75 -5.33
N SER A 99 17.03 25.79 -6.08
CA SER A 99 17.03 25.51 -7.52
C SER A 99 16.56 24.09 -7.81
N THR A 100 17.03 23.12 -7.03
CA THR A 100 16.62 21.71 -7.19
C THR A 100 15.18 21.47 -6.75
N LEU A 101 14.74 22.10 -5.66
CA LEU A 101 13.35 22.03 -5.19
C LEU A 101 12.38 22.59 -6.24
N ARG A 102 12.73 23.69 -6.91
CA ARG A 102 11.92 24.26 -8.00
C ARG A 102 11.79 23.32 -9.20
N ILE A 103 12.86 22.61 -9.58
CA ILE A 103 12.83 21.62 -10.66
C ILE A 103 11.91 20.44 -10.29
N ASN A 104 11.89 20.04 -9.01
CA ASN A 104 11.05 18.97 -8.50
C ASN A 104 9.65 19.44 -8.09
N ASN A 105 9.31 20.71 -8.35
CA ASN A 105 8.01 21.31 -8.02
C ASN A 105 7.68 21.29 -6.51
N ILE A 106 8.70 21.32 -5.66
CA ILE A 106 8.57 21.43 -4.20
C ILE A 106 8.62 22.92 -3.84
N THR A 107 7.46 23.48 -3.49
CA THR A 107 7.33 24.93 -3.22
C THR A 107 7.14 25.25 -1.72
N ASP A 108 6.79 24.25 -0.93
CA ASP A 108 6.38 24.42 0.47
C ASP A 108 7.52 24.14 1.47
N PHE A 109 8.77 24.40 1.09
CA PHE A 109 9.92 24.23 1.96
C PHE A 109 10.50 25.59 2.37
N ASP A 110 10.69 25.78 3.66
CA ASP A 110 11.35 26.98 4.18
C ASP A 110 12.87 26.78 4.17
N LEU A 111 13.54 27.48 3.26
CA LEU A 111 15.00 27.45 3.12
C LEU A 111 15.73 27.94 4.39
N ASN A 112 15.06 28.72 5.24
CA ASN A 112 15.63 29.15 6.51
C ASN A 112 15.82 28.03 7.51
N SER A 113 15.17 26.89 7.27
CA SER A 113 15.31 25.65 8.06
C SER A 113 16.64 24.92 7.82
N ILE A 114 17.43 25.37 6.86
CA ILE A 114 18.79 24.88 6.62
C ILE A 114 19.78 25.74 7.40
N PHE A 115 20.48 25.13 8.33
CA PHE A 115 21.52 25.73 9.12
C PHE A 115 22.88 25.13 8.78
N MET A 116 23.92 25.92 8.82
CA MET A 116 25.28 25.44 8.59
C MET A 116 26.17 25.92 9.70
N ARG A 117 27.01 25.03 10.21
CA ARG A 117 28.06 25.34 11.18
C ARG A 117 29.36 24.63 10.79
N GLU A 118 30.44 25.15 11.20
CA GLU A 118 31.76 24.52 11.05
C GLU A 118 32.18 23.94 12.40
N GLU A 119 32.61 22.68 12.41
CA GLU A 119 33.14 22.00 13.59
C GLU A 119 34.40 21.22 13.19
N ASN A 120 35.51 21.53 13.84
CA ASN A 120 36.84 20.93 13.55
C ASN A 120 37.34 21.09 12.10
N GLY A 121 36.90 22.13 11.38
CA GLY A 121 37.25 22.34 9.97
C GLY A 121 36.37 21.59 8.97
N GLU A 122 35.30 20.95 9.43
CA GLU A 122 34.30 20.30 8.61
C GLU A 122 32.97 21.03 8.70
N ALA A 123 32.31 21.21 7.56
CA ALA A 123 31.00 21.80 7.50
C ALA A 123 29.92 20.76 7.91
N ILE A 124 29.08 21.16 8.87
CA ILE A 124 27.91 20.41 9.30
C ILE A 124 26.66 21.15 8.81
N ILE A 125 25.83 20.50 8.04
CA ILE A 125 24.55 21.04 7.60
C ILE A 125 23.43 20.39 8.43
N THR A 126 22.64 21.21 9.11
CA THR A 126 21.47 20.78 9.86
C THR A 126 20.21 21.24 9.15
N VAL A 127 19.31 20.29 8.88
CA VAL A 127 18.00 20.51 8.27
C VAL A 127 16.95 20.25 9.33
N ALA A 128 16.32 21.31 9.85
CA ALA A 128 15.33 21.21 10.93
C ALA A 128 14.05 21.96 10.55
N TYR A 129 12.97 21.23 10.28
CA TYR A 129 11.68 21.84 9.91
C TYR A 129 10.48 21.00 10.34
N GLU A 130 9.33 21.65 10.36
CA GLU A 130 8.04 21.06 10.66
C GLU A 130 7.11 21.24 9.45
N LYS A 131 6.48 20.18 9.00
CA LYS A 131 5.48 20.24 7.92
C LYS A 131 4.14 19.71 8.38
N ARG A 132 3.08 20.50 8.16
CA ARG A 132 1.69 20.13 8.48
C ARG A 132 0.96 19.73 7.22
N VAL A 133 0.29 18.58 7.28
CA VAL A 133 -0.52 18.09 6.18
C VAL A 133 -1.92 17.79 6.69
N PRO A 134 -2.97 18.42 6.13
CA PRO A 134 -4.34 18.12 6.50
C PRO A 134 -4.70 16.70 6.06
N LEU A 135 -5.15 15.88 7.00
CA LEU A 135 -5.51 14.49 6.74
C LEU A 135 -6.98 14.36 6.35
N VAL A 136 -7.87 14.57 7.31
CA VAL A 136 -9.32 14.45 7.14
C VAL A 136 -10.01 15.42 8.10
N ALA A 137 -10.97 16.19 7.59
CA ALA A 137 -11.72 17.19 8.35
C ALA A 137 -10.80 18.15 9.13
N ASN A 138 -10.75 18.05 10.44
CA ASN A 138 -9.97 18.92 11.32
C ASN A 138 -8.71 18.22 11.89
N LEU A 139 -8.30 17.08 11.29
CA LEU A 139 -7.11 16.34 11.70
C LEU A 139 -5.96 16.68 10.78
N ASP A 140 -4.89 17.22 11.35
CA ASP A 140 -3.63 17.48 10.67
C ASP A 140 -2.55 16.53 11.18
N ILE A 141 -1.71 16.08 10.28
CA ILE A 141 -0.47 15.41 10.62
C ILE A 141 0.63 16.47 10.66
N VAL A 142 1.39 16.46 11.72
CA VAL A 142 2.60 17.26 11.88
C VAL A 142 3.78 16.31 11.81
N ALA A 143 4.62 16.48 10.78
CA ALA A 143 5.88 15.77 10.65
C ALA A 143 7.01 16.72 11.02
N THR A 144 7.80 16.37 12.00
CA THR A 144 9.00 17.11 12.44
C THR A 144 10.22 16.34 11.97
N PHE A 145 11.08 17.03 11.25
CA PHE A 145 12.36 16.51 10.75
C PHE A 145 13.49 17.32 11.38
N ASP A 146 14.47 16.64 11.92
CA ASP A 146 15.70 17.24 12.49
C ASP A 146 16.85 16.29 12.20
N GLU A 147 17.69 16.65 11.23
CA GLU A 147 18.81 15.84 10.78
C GLU A 147 20.05 16.69 10.63
N SER A 148 21.17 16.20 11.17
CA SER A 148 22.49 16.83 11.08
C SER A 148 23.41 15.95 10.26
N LEU A 149 23.87 16.49 9.15
CA LEU A 149 24.70 15.84 8.12
C LEU A 149 26.15 16.27 8.30
N ARG A 150 27.09 15.31 8.14
CA ARG A 150 28.55 15.51 8.23
C ARG A 150 29.23 14.75 7.10
#